data_fdddec7ed56dd6280856751a3ccc77f2
#
_entry.id   fdddec7ed56dd6280856751a3ccc77f2
#
_cell.length_a   1.000
_cell.length_b   1.000
_cell.length_c   1.000
_cell.angle_alpha   90.00
_cell.angle_beta   90.00
_cell.angle_gamma   90.00
#
_symmetry.space_group_name_H-M   'P 1'
#
loop_
_entity.id
_entity.type
_entity.pdbx_description
1 polymer ?
#
loop_
_entity_poly.entity_id
_entity_poly.type
_entity_poly.pdbx_seq_one_letter_code
_entity_poly.pdbx_strand_id
1 'polypeptide(L)'
;MSARVLFWGVVAVCCAAAPVLAEPAPEASGDPFMGEYEGVYHWVGRPDIPAKGLIVAEGPGLYRMMAQCQTEGGQINQVELHGQLVGPRVIFHGYTGSGQWDAEAAQDTLNVKGAYKTSFELKKVERRSPTEGQAPPEGAVVLLPYEPGTAPDLGAWTNGNWKAYDDGSMGVQPGTGPNTTRDMIGDCRLHLEFYLPLMAGAFGQGRSNSGVYVQNRYEIQLLDSFGVLPQTGGDCGGLYDISTPLVNASFPPERWQTYDIEFRAARLNEDGSQKEPARLTVRHNGSVIQENVALAGPTPGGTAGPGAPEDILHLQDHGNQVRFRNIWYVPLND
;
A
#
# COMPACT_ATOMS: atom_id res chain seq x y z
N MET A 1 -61.77 51.21 4.15
CA MET A 1 -60.78 50.75 3.21
C MET A 1 -59.56 50.39 4.06
N SER A 2 -59.40 49.08 4.40
CA SER A 2 -58.33 48.61 5.29
C SER A 2 -57.20 48.03 4.44
N ALA A 3 -55.98 48.55 4.55
CA ALA A 3 -54.79 48.05 3.93
C ALA A 3 -54.21 46.96 4.80
N ARG A 4 -54.11 45.74 4.26
CA ARG A 4 -53.38 44.63 4.86
C ARG A 4 -51.93 44.71 4.47
N VAL A 5 -51.02 44.82 5.46
CA VAL A 5 -49.57 44.69 5.30
C VAL A 5 -49.21 43.22 5.47
N LEU A 6 -48.63 42.59 4.43
CA LEU A 6 -48.04 41.27 4.48
C LEU A 6 -46.58 41.39 4.97
N PHE A 7 -46.29 40.75 6.12
CA PHE A 7 -44.92 40.50 6.57
C PHE A 7 -44.36 39.23 5.90
N TRP A 8 -43.28 39.34 5.16
CA TRP A 8 -42.47 38.22 4.70
C TRP A 8 -41.37 37.93 5.74
N GLY A 9 -41.49 36.82 6.43
CA GLY A 9 -40.44 36.33 7.31
C GLY A 9 -39.34 35.70 6.48
N VAL A 10 -38.12 36.24 6.55
CA VAL A 10 -36.91 35.62 6.00
C VAL A 10 -36.41 34.60 7.01
N VAL A 11 -36.52 33.31 6.69
CA VAL A 11 -35.89 32.24 7.44
C VAL A 11 -34.43 32.17 7.01
N ALA A 12 -33.50 32.62 7.85
CA ALA A 12 -32.08 32.42 7.67
C ALA A 12 -31.73 30.98 8.04
N VAL A 13 -31.43 30.17 7.03
CA VAL A 13 -30.84 28.83 7.25
C VAL A 13 -29.36 29.05 7.53
N CYS A 14 -28.97 28.92 8.81
CA CYS A 14 -27.56 28.81 9.21
C CYS A 14 -27.05 27.42 8.81
N CYS A 15 -26.35 27.30 7.69
CA CYS A 15 -25.51 26.16 7.40
C CYS A 15 -24.29 26.26 8.30
N ALA A 16 -24.28 25.51 9.40
CA ALA A 16 -23.07 25.27 10.17
C ALA A 16 -22.12 24.41 9.31
N ALA A 17 -21.04 25.00 8.82
CA ALA A 17 -19.95 24.24 8.23
C ALA A 17 -19.34 23.34 9.31
N ALA A 18 -19.33 22.03 9.07
CA ALA A 18 -18.60 21.10 9.90
C ALA A 18 -17.11 21.49 9.89
N PRO A 19 -16.40 21.40 11.02
CA PRO A 19 -14.98 21.66 11.02
C PRO A 19 -14.29 20.63 10.11
N VAL A 20 -13.63 21.12 9.07
CA VAL A 20 -12.67 20.33 8.31
C VAL A 20 -11.53 20.03 9.29
N LEU A 21 -11.46 18.80 9.77
CA LEU A 21 -10.31 18.33 10.54
C LEU A 21 -9.09 18.48 9.63
N ALA A 22 -8.08 19.24 10.08
CA ALA A 22 -6.83 19.36 9.36
C ALA A 22 -6.24 17.94 9.20
N GLU A 23 -5.99 17.53 7.94
CA GLU A 23 -5.31 16.27 7.68
C GLU A 23 -3.99 16.25 8.44
N PRO A 24 -3.68 15.17 9.20
CA PRO A 24 -2.38 15.03 9.82
C PRO A 24 -1.30 15.07 8.72
N ALA A 25 -0.22 15.81 8.98
CA ALA A 25 0.90 15.87 8.04
C ALA A 25 1.42 14.43 7.76
N PRO A 26 1.84 14.12 6.51
CA PRO A 26 2.39 12.80 6.19
C PRO A 26 3.57 12.49 7.13
N GLU A 27 3.58 11.31 7.72
CA GLU A 27 4.78 10.82 8.41
C GLU A 27 5.88 10.70 7.35
N ALA A 28 6.96 11.48 7.50
CA ALA A 28 8.11 11.37 6.61
C ALA A 28 8.70 9.96 6.75
N SER A 29 9.10 9.30 5.64
CA SER A 29 9.88 8.06 5.73
C SER A 29 11.16 8.35 6.52
N GLY A 30 11.60 7.40 7.37
CA GLY A 30 12.80 7.57 8.18
C GLY A 30 14.07 7.79 7.34
N ASP A 31 14.08 7.37 6.06
CA ASP A 31 15.15 7.68 5.11
C ASP A 31 14.83 8.94 4.30
N PRO A 32 15.68 9.99 4.36
CA PRO A 32 15.38 11.27 3.74
C PRO A 32 15.37 11.22 2.20
N PHE A 33 16.07 10.26 1.59
CA PHE A 33 16.19 10.16 0.13
C PHE A 33 15.23 9.14 -0.49
N MET A 34 14.89 8.09 0.24
CA MET A 34 13.99 7.05 -0.26
C MET A 34 12.61 7.63 -0.58
N GLY A 35 12.08 7.30 -1.76
CA GLY A 35 10.77 7.77 -2.18
C GLY A 35 10.61 7.87 -3.68
N GLU A 36 9.48 8.43 -4.08
CA GLU A 36 9.12 8.72 -5.46
C GLU A 36 9.48 10.15 -5.83
N TYR A 37 9.82 10.35 -7.09
CA TYR A 37 10.21 11.64 -7.66
C TYR A 37 9.50 11.87 -8.98
N GLU A 38 9.06 13.11 -9.25
CA GLU A 38 8.43 13.50 -10.51
C GLU A 38 9.03 14.80 -11.04
N GLY A 39 9.05 14.95 -12.35
CA GLY A 39 9.59 16.13 -13.02
C GLY A 39 9.70 15.94 -14.51
N VAL A 40 10.84 16.32 -15.08
CA VAL A 40 11.02 16.32 -16.52
C VAL A 40 12.34 15.67 -16.95
N TYR A 41 12.30 15.10 -18.16
CA TYR A 41 13.47 14.69 -18.92
C TYR A 41 13.76 15.70 -20.00
N HIS A 42 14.99 16.18 -20.03
CA HIS A 42 15.50 17.11 -21.04
C HIS A 42 16.36 16.40 -22.07
N TRP A 43 16.11 16.72 -23.31
CA TRP A 43 17.00 16.35 -24.42
C TRP A 43 17.20 17.56 -25.31
N VAL A 44 18.46 18.01 -25.44
CA VAL A 44 18.78 19.23 -26.19
C VAL A 44 18.14 19.26 -27.59
N GLY A 45 17.41 20.35 -27.87
CA GLY A 45 16.70 20.54 -29.13
C GLY A 45 15.36 19.83 -29.25
N ARG A 46 14.84 19.25 -28.15
CA ARG A 46 13.52 18.65 -28.07
C ARG A 46 12.70 19.22 -26.92
N PRO A 47 11.37 19.18 -26.99
CA PRO A 47 10.52 19.53 -25.84
C PRO A 47 10.81 18.62 -24.64
N ASP A 48 10.62 19.16 -23.45
CA ASP A 48 10.68 18.40 -22.20
C ASP A 48 9.61 17.32 -22.15
N ILE A 49 9.96 16.18 -21.58
CA ILE A 49 9.07 15.03 -21.43
C ILE A 49 8.81 14.80 -19.93
N PRO A 50 7.55 14.61 -19.49
CA PRO A 50 7.27 14.22 -18.10
C PRO A 50 8.05 12.96 -17.72
N ALA A 51 8.67 12.98 -16.55
CA ALA A 51 9.53 11.91 -16.09
C ALA A 51 9.23 11.57 -14.63
N LYS A 52 9.54 10.32 -14.26
CA LYS A 52 9.41 9.79 -12.92
C LYS A 52 10.73 9.17 -12.49
N GLY A 53 10.94 9.14 -11.18
CA GLY A 53 12.06 8.44 -10.58
C GLY A 53 11.68 7.87 -9.23
N LEU A 54 12.54 7.00 -8.73
CA LEU A 54 12.46 6.49 -7.37
C LEU A 54 13.87 6.30 -6.82
N ILE A 55 14.00 6.35 -5.50
CA ILE A 55 15.21 5.97 -4.77
C ILE A 55 14.82 4.95 -3.72
N VAL A 56 15.55 3.84 -3.67
CA VAL A 56 15.40 2.74 -2.72
C VAL A 56 16.65 2.66 -1.86
N ALA A 57 16.49 2.63 -0.53
CA ALA A 57 17.57 2.33 0.39
C ALA A 57 17.84 0.81 0.40
N GLU A 58 19.07 0.40 0.08
CA GLU A 58 19.49 -1.01 -0.04
C GLU A 58 20.53 -1.42 1.02
N GLY A 59 20.84 -0.53 1.94
CA GLY A 59 21.77 -0.78 3.03
C GLY A 59 22.14 0.52 3.74
N PRO A 60 22.94 0.48 4.80
CA PRO A 60 23.42 1.69 5.47
C PRO A 60 24.19 2.60 4.50
N GLY A 61 23.58 3.72 4.09
CA GLY A 61 24.15 4.66 3.14
C GLY A 61 24.29 4.15 1.70
N LEU A 62 23.65 3.03 1.36
CA LEU A 62 23.61 2.45 0.02
C LEU A 62 22.22 2.59 -0.61
N TYR A 63 22.19 3.04 -1.87
CA TYR A 63 20.95 3.36 -2.56
C TYR A 63 20.98 2.88 -4.00
N ARG A 64 19.80 2.54 -4.50
CA ARG A 64 19.52 2.37 -5.92
C ARG A 64 18.52 3.43 -6.36
N MET A 65 18.76 4.06 -7.48
CA MET A 65 17.81 4.96 -8.11
C MET A 65 17.40 4.43 -9.48
N MET A 66 16.17 4.72 -9.86
CA MET A 66 15.68 4.58 -11.23
C MET A 66 15.03 5.88 -11.66
N ALA A 67 15.32 6.34 -12.88
CA ALA A 67 14.61 7.43 -13.53
C ALA A 67 14.15 7.00 -14.91
N GLN A 68 12.94 7.39 -15.30
CA GLN A 68 12.36 7.01 -16.59
C GLN A 68 11.44 8.09 -17.15
N CYS A 69 11.35 8.11 -18.48
CA CYS A 69 10.32 8.84 -19.20
C CYS A 69 9.79 8.02 -20.37
N GLN A 70 8.59 8.32 -20.84
CA GLN A 70 8.01 7.72 -22.04
C GLN A 70 7.91 8.78 -23.13
N THR A 71 8.53 8.51 -24.29
CA THR A 71 8.46 9.39 -25.46
C THR A 71 7.08 9.34 -26.12
N GLU A 72 6.76 10.31 -26.97
CA GLU A 72 5.51 10.32 -27.75
C GLU A 72 5.31 9.06 -28.60
N GLY A 73 6.41 8.41 -29.03
CA GLY A 73 6.38 7.13 -29.75
C GLY A 73 6.21 5.90 -28.85
N GLY A 74 5.98 6.09 -27.54
CA GLY A 74 5.80 5.00 -26.58
C GLY A 74 7.09 4.33 -26.10
N GLN A 75 8.26 4.75 -26.59
CA GLN A 75 9.55 4.23 -26.13
C GLN A 75 9.83 4.70 -24.68
N ILE A 76 10.23 3.76 -23.82
CA ILE A 76 10.67 4.06 -22.47
C ILE A 76 12.18 4.29 -22.48
N ASN A 77 12.60 5.48 -22.02
CA ASN A 77 13.99 5.75 -21.68
C ASN A 77 14.12 5.59 -20.17
N GLN A 78 14.98 4.67 -19.74
CA GLN A 78 15.19 4.34 -18.35
C GLN A 78 16.68 4.30 -18.03
N VAL A 79 17.02 4.79 -16.83
CA VAL A 79 18.35 4.66 -16.24
C VAL A 79 18.20 4.15 -14.81
N GLU A 80 19.01 3.16 -14.45
CA GLU A 80 19.14 2.66 -13.09
C GLU A 80 20.59 2.75 -12.65
N LEU A 81 20.84 3.30 -11.47
CA LEU A 81 22.17 3.51 -10.92
C LEU A 81 22.20 3.13 -9.44
N HIS A 82 23.34 2.62 -8.99
CA HIS A 82 23.64 2.45 -7.58
C HIS A 82 24.50 3.60 -7.07
N GLY A 83 24.28 3.98 -5.80
CA GLY A 83 24.95 5.14 -5.21
C GLY A 83 25.20 4.99 -3.73
N GLN A 84 25.95 5.96 -3.22
CA GLN A 84 26.36 6.00 -1.81
C GLN A 84 26.11 7.37 -1.21
N LEU A 85 25.82 7.37 0.10
CA LEU A 85 25.73 8.59 0.89
C LEU A 85 27.11 9.25 1.00
N VAL A 86 27.21 10.51 0.59
CA VAL A 86 28.41 11.33 0.67
C VAL A 86 28.05 12.68 1.31
N GLY A 87 28.34 12.84 2.60
CA GLY A 87 27.86 13.99 3.35
C GLY A 87 26.33 14.06 3.37
N PRO A 88 25.71 15.21 3.02
CA PRO A 88 24.26 15.37 3.00
C PRO A 88 23.60 14.97 1.66
N ARG A 89 24.24 14.17 0.83
CA ARG A 89 23.81 13.82 -0.53
C ARG A 89 24.06 12.35 -0.82
N VAL A 90 23.26 11.78 -1.74
CA VAL A 90 23.56 10.49 -2.35
C VAL A 90 24.12 10.74 -3.75
N ILE A 91 25.25 10.15 -4.05
CA ILE A 91 25.92 10.24 -5.34
C ILE A 91 25.84 8.89 -6.05
N PHE A 92 25.38 8.92 -7.29
CA PHE A 92 25.20 7.75 -8.13
C PHE A 92 26.06 7.87 -9.40
N HIS A 93 26.69 6.78 -9.80
CA HIS A 93 27.45 6.70 -11.04
C HIS A 93 27.21 5.38 -11.75
N GLY A 94 27.21 5.38 -13.07
CA GLY A 94 27.11 4.14 -13.83
C GLY A 94 27.12 4.33 -15.33
N TYR A 95 27.02 3.23 -16.03
CA TYR A 95 26.99 3.17 -17.48
C TYR A 95 25.78 2.37 -17.95
N THR A 96 25.12 2.87 -18.98
CA THR A 96 24.09 2.14 -19.73
C THR A 96 24.51 2.01 -21.19
N GLY A 97 23.68 1.37 -22.02
CA GLY A 97 23.91 1.32 -23.47
C GLY A 97 24.01 2.69 -24.14
N SER A 98 23.51 3.77 -23.51
CA SER A 98 23.58 5.15 -23.98
C SER A 98 24.82 5.93 -23.45
N GLY A 99 25.69 5.32 -22.65
CA GLY A 99 26.91 5.94 -22.13
C GLY A 99 26.90 6.12 -20.61
N GLN A 100 27.76 7.02 -20.15
CA GLN A 100 27.90 7.34 -18.73
C GLN A 100 26.71 8.16 -18.23
N TRP A 101 26.30 7.87 -17.00
CA TRP A 101 25.29 8.59 -16.23
C TRP A 101 25.82 8.89 -14.85
N ASP A 102 25.55 10.09 -14.39
CA ASP A 102 25.84 10.57 -13.04
C ASP A 102 24.57 11.15 -12.42
N ALA A 103 24.33 10.88 -11.14
CA ALA A 103 23.17 11.45 -10.47
C ALA A 103 23.50 11.89 -9.04
N GLU A 104 22.74 12.86 -8.57
CA GLU A 104 22.81 13.38 -7.21
C GLU A 104 21.40 13.52 -6.66
N ALA A 105 21.16 12.94 -5.48
CA ALA A 105 20.00 13.24 -4.67
C ALA A 105 20.41 14.13 -3.50
N ALA A 106 19.74 15.26 -3.36
CA ALA A 106 19.99 16.23 -2.28
C ALA A 106 18.66 16.86 -1.86
N GLN A 107 18.38 16.83 -0.55
CA GLN A 107 17.08 17.26 -0.03
C GLN A 107 15.96 16.54 -0.80
N ASP A 108 15.03 17.29 -1.41
CA ASP A 108 13.88 16.77 -2.16
C ASP A 108 14.12 16.73 -3.67
N THR A 109 15.36 16.72 -4.13
CA THR A 109 15.70 16.72 -5.55
C THR A 109 16.50 15.49 -5.96
N LEU A 110 16.24 14.97 -7.16
CA LEU A 110 17.04 13.97 -7.84
C LEU A 110 17.40 14.52 -9.23
N ASN A 111 18.66 14.84 -9.43
CA ASN A 111 19.21 15.35 -10.68
C ASN A 111 20.06 14.25 -11.33
N VAL A 112 19.73 13.88 -12.56
CA VAL A 112 20.41 12.82 -13.30
C VAL A 112 20.95 13.39 -14.62
N LYS A 113 22.22 13.19 -14.91
CA LYS A 113 22.89 13.69 -16.13
C LYS A 113 23.46 12.53 -16.93
N GLY A 114 23.10 12.49 -18.18
CA GLY A 114 23.54 11.46 -19.13
C GLY A 114 24.42 12.01 -20.24
N ALA A 115 24.88 11.10 -21.09
CA ALA A 115 25.57 11.45 -22.33
C ALA A 115 24.65 12.31 -23.24
N TYR A 116 25.23 12.94 -24.26
CA TYR A 116 24.51 13.72 -25.28
C TYR A 116 23.66 14.88 -24.72
N LYS A 117 24.05 15.44 -23.58
CA LYS A 117 23.32 16.54 -22.89
C LYS A 117 21.86 16.18 -22.60
N THR A 118 21.64 14.98 -22.13
CA THR A 118 20.36 14.55 -21.58
C THR A 118 20.37 14.68 -20.06
N SER A 119 19.22 14.98 -19.46
CA SER A 119 19.09 15.01 -17.99
C SER A 119 17.67 14.72 -17.53
N PHE A 120 17.55 14.23 -16.29
CA PHE A 120 16.30 14.25 -15.53
C PHE A 120 16.45 15.28 -14.41
N GLU A 121 15.41 16.08 -14.22
CA GLU A 121 15.29 17.02 -13.11
C GLU A 121 14.00 16.69 -12.37
N LEU A 122 14.12 16.05 -11.21
CA LEU A 122 13.00 15.46 -10.49
C LEU A 122 12.94 15.99 -9.06
N LYS A 123 11.73 16.14 -8.53
CA LYS A 123 11.45 16.51 -7.15
C LYS A 123 10.72 15.39 -6.44
N LYS A 124 11.04 15.20 -5.17
CA LYS A 124 10.37 14.22 -4.32
C LYS A 124 8.89 14.56 -4.23
N VAL A 125 8.05 13.53 -4.34
CA VAL A 125 6.60 13.63 -4.18
C VAL A 125 6.15 12.72 -3.06
N GLU A 126 5.15 13.18 -2.33
CA GLU A 126 4.53 12.39 -1.29
C GLU A 126 3.13 12.00 -1.73
N ARG A 127 2.86 10.70 -1.71
CA ARG A 127 1.56 10.14 -2.03
C ARG A 127 0.94 9.55 -0.78
N ARG A 128 -0.38 9.60 -0.73
CA ARG A 128 -1.19 8.89 0.26
C ARG A 128 -2.21 8.02 -0.46
N SER A 129 -2.60 6.94 0.17
CA SER A 129 -3.73 6.18 -0.33
C SER A 129 -5.01 7.02 -0.24
N PRO A 130 -5.88 6.97 -1.27
CA PRO A 130 -7.16 7.68 -1.24
C PRO A 130 -8.11 7.14 -0.17
N THR A 131 -7.85 5.95 0.38
CA THR A 131 -8.66 5.31 1.42
C THR A 131 -7.95 5.26 2.78
N GLU A 132 -6.76 5.85 2.93
CA GLU A 132 -6.07 5.99 4.22
C GLU A 132 -6.91 6.82 5.20
N GLY A 133 -7.14 6.29 6.40
CA GLY A 133 -7.97 6.92 7.42
C GLY A 133 -9.47 6.90 7.12
N GLN A 134 -9.93 6.14 6.14
CA GLN A 134 -11.35 6.04 5.80
C GLN A 134 -12.13 5.46 6.97
N ALA A 135 -13.13 6.23 7.42
CA ALA A 135 -14.03 5.77 8.48
C ALA A 135 -14.86 4.56 8.03
N PRO A 136 -15.13 3.59 8.92
CA PRO A 136 -16.03 2.48 8.62
C PRO A 136 -17.40 3.01 8.18
N PRO A 137 -17.96 2.54 7.04
CA PRO A 137 -19.30 2.95 6.62
C PRO A 137 -20.39 2.34 7.52
N GLU A 138 -21.62 2.83 7.35
CA GLU A 138 -22.77 2.26 8.05
C GLU A 138 -22.92 0.75 7.74
N GLY A 139 -23.15 -0.06 8.77
CA GLY A 139 -23.25 -1.51 8.68
C GLY A 139 -21.90 -2.24 8.65
N ALA A 140 -20.78 -1.53 8.78
CA ALA A 140 -19.47 -2.17 8.90
C ALA A 140 -19.29 -2.85 10.25
N VAL A 141 -18.63 -4.00 10.23
CA VAL A 141 -18.08 -4.67 11.41
C VAL A 141 -16.63 -4.22 11.60
N VAL A 142 -16.35 -3.58 12.74
CA VAL A 142 -15.02 -3.05 13.04
C VAL A 142 -14.22 -4.11 13.78
N LEU A 143 -13.12 -4.57 13.16
CA LEU A 143 -12.20 -5.57 13.73
C LEU A 143 -11.03 -4.92 14.47
N LEU A 144 -10.55 -3.76 14.01
CA LEU A 144 -9.52 -2.97 14.68
C LEU A 144 -9.89 -1.49 14.53
N PRO A 145 -10.42 -0.88 15.60
CA PRO A 145 -10.80 0.53 15.55
C PRO A 145 -9.56 1.41 15.40
N TYR A 146 -9.71 2.52 14.68
CA TYR A 146 -8.66 3.50 14.51
C TYR A 146 -9.10 4.86 15.04
N GLU A 147 -8.37 5.33 16.03
CA GLU A 147 -8.46 6.68 16.55
C GLU A 147 -7.04 7.21 16.79
N PRO A 148 -6.62 8.27 16.08
CA PRO A 148 -5.29 8.85 16.26
C PRO A 148 -5.01 9.23 17.72
N GLY A 149 -3.85 8.81 18.23
CA GLY A 149 -3.46 9.11 19.62
C GLY A 149 -4.07 8.18 20.67
N THR A 150 -4.79 7.13 20.28
CA THR A 150 -5.45 6.19 21.20
C THR A 150 -5.07 4.75 20.83
N ALA A 151 -4.56 3.98 21.79
CA ALA A 151 -4.28 2.55 21.57
C ALA A 151 -5.60 1.79 21.30
N PRO A 152 -5.66 0.96 20.22
CA PRO A 152 -6.88 0.29 19.84
C PRO A 152 -7.26 -0.83 20.80
N ASP A 153 -8.56 -1.12 20.90
CA ASP A 153 -9.06 -2.34 21.52
C ASP A 153 -8.75 -3.54 20.62
N LEU A 154 -8.10 -4.54 21.18
CA LEU A 154 -7.75 -5.79 20.49
C LEU A 154 -8.75 -6.93 20.78
N GLY A 155 -9.91 -6.66 21.34
CA GLY A 155 -10.89 -7.67 21.75
C GLY A 155 -11.41 -8.56 20.64
N ALA A 156 -11.39 -8.12 19.38
CA ALA A 156 -11.75 -8.92 18.20
C ALA A 156 -10.68 -9.95 17.80
N TRP A 157 -9.49 -9.90 18.40
CA TRP A 157 -8.32 -10.70 18.02
C TRP A 157 -7.99 -11.76 19.07
N THR A 158 -7.33 -12.85 18.65
CA THR A 158 -7.06 -14.01 19.53
C THR A 158 -5.69 -13.99 20.17
N ASN A 159 -4.67 -13.42 19.50
CA ASN A 159 -3.29 -13.43 20.00
C ASN A 159 -3.03 -12.19 20.88
N GLY A 160 -3.16 -12.34 22.19
CA GLY A 160 -2.92 -11.27 23.15
C GLY A 160 -1.46 -10.83 23.32
N ASN A 161 -0.51 -11.46 22.61
CA ASN A 161 0.89 -11.02 22.62
C ASN A 161 1.15 -9.88 21.64
N TRP A 162 0.30 -9.68 20.63
CA TRP A 162 0.43 -8.54 19.73
C TRP A 162 0.15 -7.24 20.49
N LYS A 163 0.87 -6.20 20.13
CA LYS A 163 0.90 -4.97 20.89
C LYS A 163 0.02 -3.89 20.28
N ALA A 164 -0.81 -3.25 21.10
CA ALA A 164 -1.48 -1.99 20.77
C ALA A 164 -0.52 -0.82 21.00
N TYR A 165 -0.53 0.17 20.09
CA TYR A 165 0.28 1.40 20.14
C TYR A 165 -0.62 2.63 20.23
N ASP A 166 -0.12 3.69 20.86
CA ASP A 166 -0.85 4.94 21.04
C ASP A 166 -1.14 5.69 19.73
N ASP A 167 -0.53 5.27 18.61
CA ASP A 167 -0.83 5.79 17.28
C ASP A 167 -2.08 5.16 16.62
N GLY A 168 -2.83 4.35 17.35
CA GLY A 168 -4.03 3.67 16.88
C GLY A 168 -3.74 2.35 16.15
N SER A 169 -2.51 1.84 16.20
CA SER A 169 -2.13 0.61 15.50
C SER A 169 -1.97 -0.60 16.43
N MET A 170 -2.07 -1.80 15.83
CA MET A 170 -1.67 -3.08 16.38
C MET A 170 -0.43 -3.58 15.63
N GLY A 171 0.58 -4.12 16.32
CA GLY A 171 1.82 -4.57 15.70
C GLY A 171 2.18 -6.00 16.01
N VAL A 172 2.74 -6.66 15.00
CA VAL A 172 3.37 -7.99 15.11
C VAL A 172 4.41 -7.97 16.22
N GLN A 173 4.34 -8.96 17.10
CA GLN A 173 5.43 -9.28 18.03
C GLN A 173 6.15 -10.53 17.47
N PRO A 174 7.34 -10.39 16.92
CA PRO A 174 8.04 -11.48 16.23
C PRO A 174 8.18 -12.74 17.07
N GLY A 175 7.79 -13.87 16.49
CA GLY A 175 7.90 -15.20 17.12
C GLY A 175 6.75 -15.55 18.07
N THR A 176 5.70 -14.71 18.16
CA THR A 176 4.53 -15.02 19.00
C THR A 176 3.40 -15.70 18.22
N GLY A 177 3.58 -15.87 16.92
CA GLY A 177 2.62 -16.48 16.01
C GLY A 177 1.61 -15.48 15.44
N PRO A 178 0.79 -15.95 14.50
CA PRO A 178 -0.17 -15.10 13.81
C PRO A 178 -1.25 -14.55 14.76
N ASN A 179 -1.95 -13.52 14.31
CA ASN A 179 -3.15 -13.03 14.98
C ASN A 179 -4.36 -13.25 14.08
N THR A 180 -5.42 -13.81 14.66
CA THR A 180 -6.64 -14.15 13.93
C THR A 180 -7.85 -13.49 14.58
N THR A 181 -8.88 -13.23 13.78
CA THR A 181 -10.16 -12.77 14.33
C THR A 181 -10.83 -13.87 15.13
N ARG A 182 -11.68 -13.48 16.10
CA ARG A 182 -12.56 -14.39 16.83
C ARG A 182 -13.77 -14.78 15.99
N ASP A 183 -14.27 -13.82 15.22
CA ASP A 183 -15.44 -14.01 14.38
C ASP A 183 -15.00 -14.38 12.95
N MET A 184 -15.86 -15.14 12.29
CA MET A 184 -15.69 -15.55 10.89
C MET A 184 -16.17 -14.47 9.94
N ILE A 185 -15.57 -14.39 8.76
CA ILE A 185 -15.94 -13.51 7.67
C ILE A 185 -16.32 -14.33 6.42
N GLY A 186 -17.44 -13.97 5.82
CA GLY A 186 -17.90 -14.54 4.55
C GLY A 186 -17.63 -13.58 3.39
N ASP A 187 -18.59 -13.50 2.48
CA ASP A 187 -18.58 -12.50 1.41
C ASP A 187 -18.53 -11.09 1.98
N CYS A 188 -17.55 -10.30 1.59
CA CYS A 188 -17.36 -8.99 2.19
C CYS A 188 -16.58 -8.01 1.31
N ARG A 189 -16.70 -6.74 1.67
CA ARG A 189 -15.70 -5.72 1.36
C ARG A 189 -14.91 -5.45 2.62
N LEU A 190 -13.62 -5.77 2.59
CA LEU A 190 -12.68 -5.62 3.70
C LEU A 190 -11.73 -4.47 3.39
N HIS A 191 -11.58 -3.58 4.35
CA HIS A 191 -10.56 -2.52 4.37
C HIS A 191 -9.57 -2.80 5.48
N LEU A 192 -8.29 -2.58 5.21
CA LEU A 192 -7.24 -2.58 6.22
C LEU A 192 -6.09 -1.65 5.82
N GLU A 193 -5.46 -1.08 6.83
CA GLU A 193 -4.25 -0.29 6.68
C GLU A 193 -3.07 -1.01 7.31
N PHE A 194 -1.91 -0.95 6.63
CA PHE A 194 -0.68 -1.58 7.10
C PHE A 194 0.52 -0.67 6.94
N TYR A 195 1.52 -0.88 7.78
CA TYR A 195 2.77 -0.12 7.84
C TYR A 195 3.94 -1.09 7.89
N LEU A 196 4.85 -0.95 6.94
CA LEU A 196 6.04 -1.77 6.80
C LEU A 196 7.24 -1.01 7.37
N PRO A 197 7.99 -1.54 8.35
CA PRO A 197 9.20 -0.89 8.84
C PRO A 197 10.29 -0.89 7.75
N LEU A 198 11.16 0.13 7.74
CA LEU A 198 12.32 0.14 6.86
C LEU A 198 13.35 -0.89 7.32
N MET A 199 13.67 -1.84 6.46
CA MET A 199 14.69 -2.88 6.66
C MET A 199 15.70 -2.84 5.52
N ALA A 200 16.42 -1.70 5.37
CA ALA A 200 17.28 -1.41 4.22
C ALA A 200 18.34 -2.50 3.93
N GLY A 201 18.86 -3.17 4.97
CA GLY A 201 19.83 -4.26 4.81
C GLY A 201 19.22 -5.65 4.54
N ALA A 202 17.88 -5.76 4.46
CA ALA A 202 17.21 -7.02 4.15
C ALA A 202 16.81 -7.09 2.67
N PHE A 203 16.66 -8.29 2.14
CA PHE A 203 16.35 -8.54 0.74
C PHE A 203 15.24 -9.59 0.58
N GLY A 204 14.47 -9.47 -0.51
CA GLY A 204 13.41 -10.40 -0.87
C GLY A 204 12.46 -10.67 0.30
N GLN A 205 12.14 -11.92 0.56
CA GLN A 205 11.20 -12.35 1.61
C GLN A 205 11.62 -12.02 3.04
N GLY A 206 12.84 -11.57 3.28
CA GLY A 206 13.30 -11.06 4.57
C GLY A 206 13.00 -9.59 4.84
N ARG A 207 12.43 -8.85 3.86
CA ARG A 207 12.27 -7.39 3.91
C ARG A 207 10.84 -7.01 4.26
N SER A 208 10.57 -6.79 5.56
CA SER A 208 9.26 -6.35 6.10
C SER A 208 8.09 -7.24 5.65
N ASN A 209 8.24 -8.53 5.87
CA ASN A 209 7.30 -9.56 5.45
C ASN A 209 6.17 -9.79 6.46
N SER A 210 4.98 -9.93 5.95
CA SER A 210 3.76 -10.39 6.61
C SER A 210 2.76 -10.87 5.54
N GLY A 211 1.55 -11.23 5.93
CA GLY A 211 0.48 -11.64 5.02
C GLY A 211 -0.90 -11.39 5.60
N VAL A 212 -1.85 -11.10 4.73
CA VAL A 212 -3.27 -11.02 5.05
C VAL A 212 -3.97 -12.23 4.45
N TYR A 213 -4.35 -13.20 5.28
CA TYR A 213 -5.05 -14.40 4.85
C TYR A 213 -6.56 -14.20 5.02
N VAL A 214 -7.26 -13.95 3.92
CA VAL A 214 -8.74 -13.96 3.92
C VAL A 214 -9.20 -15.40 4.09
N GLN A 215 -10.10 -15.62 5.05
CA GLN A 215 -10.57 -16.95 5.44
C GLN A 215 -9.43 -17.92 5.81
N ASN A 216 -8.35 -17.40 6.47
CA ASN A 216 -7.20 -18.22 6.89
C ASN A 216 -6.65 -19.11 5.74
N ARG A 217 -6.88 -18.70 4.49
CA ARG A 217 -6.70 -19.56 3.32
C ARG A 217 -6.04 -18.88 2.13
N TYR A 218 -6.40 -17.62 1.87
CA TYR A 218 -5.97 -16.90 0.68
C TYR A 218 -5.10 -15.72 1.08
N GLU A 219 -3.78 -15.89 0.95
CA GLU A 219 -2.82 -14.86 1.29
C GLU A 219 -2.71 -13.79 0.23
N ILE A 220 -2.89 -12.55 0.68
CA ILE A 220 -2.44 -11.35 -0.03
C ILE A 220 -1.14 -10.93 0.64
N GLN A 221 -0.02 -11.03 -0.10
CA GLN A 221 1.31 -10.78 0.43
C GLN A 221 1.51 -9.33 0.90
N LEU A 222 2.15 -9.17 2.04
CA LEU A 222 2.71 -7.91 2.54
C LEU A 222 4.24 -8.02 2.54
N LEU A 223 4.89 -7.15 1.76
CA LEU A 223 6.35 -7.12 1.62
C LEU A 223 6.79 -5.70 1.25
N ASP A 224 7.95 -5.24 1.73
CA ASP A 224 8.54 -4.04 1.17
C ASP A 224 9.04 -4.32 -0.26
N SER A 225 8.14 -4.15 -1.21
CA SER A 225 8.38 -4.28 -2.66
C SER A 225 8.49 -2.93 -3.35
N PHE A 226 8.74 -1.84 -2.61
CA PHE A 226 8.92 -0.53 -3.22
C PHE A 226 10.11 -0.56 -4.19
N GLY A 227 9.85 -0.15 -5.44
CA GLY A 227 10.86 -0.14 -6.51
C GLY A 227 11.27 -1.51 -7.04
N VAL A 228 10.57 -2.59 -6.68
CA VAL A 228 10.79 -3.92 -7.26
C VAL A 228 10.11 -4.01 -8.63
N LEU A 229 10.89 -4.31 -9.67
CA LEU A 229 10.43 -4.50 -11.04
C LEU A 229 11.30 -5.56 -11.76
N PRO A 230 10.72 -6.54 -12.44
CA PRO A 230 9.29 -6.90 -12.43
C PRO A 230 8.88 -7.50 -11.08
N GLN A 231 7.59 -7.41 -10.74
CA GLN A 231 7.04 -8.10 -9.59
C GLN A 231 6.77 -9.58 -9.89
N THR A 232 6.64 -10.36 -8.82
CA THR A 232 6.26 -11.78 -8.82
C THR A 232 5.04 -11.99 -7.94
N GLY A 233 4.50 -13.21 -7.90
CA GLY A 233 3.41 -13.57 -6.97
C GLY A 233 3.82 -13.55 -5.48
N GLY A 234 5.11 -13.47 -5.18
CA GLY A 234 5.66 -13.33 -3.83
C GLY A 234 5.92 -11.89 -3.40
N ASP A 235 5.64 -10.90 -4.24
CA ASP A 235 5.77 -9.48 -3.91
C ASP A 235 4.49 -8.90 -3.32
N CYS A 236 4.57 -7.69 -2.75
CA CYS A 236 3.44 -7.02 -2.11
C CYS A 236 2.21 -6.96 -3.03
N GLY A 237 1.08 -7.44 -2.52
CA GLY A 237 -0.17 -7.54 -3.29
C GLY A 237 -0.29 -8.79 -4.16
N GLY A 238 0.72 -9.64 -4.21
CA GLY A 238 0.60 -10.96 -4.83
C GLY A 238 -0.39 -11.84 -4.08
N LEU A 239 -1.20 -12.60 -4.82
CA LEU A 239 -1.86 -13.78 -4.25
C LEU A 239 -0.79 -14.88 -4.23
N TYR A 240 -0.22 -15.13 -3.07
CA TYR A 240 1.06 -15.80 -2.91
C TYR A 240 1.15 -17.08 -3.76
N ASP A 241 2.15 -17.12 -4.67
CA ASP A 241 2.39 -18.17 -5.66
C ASP A 241 1.21 -18.49 -6.62
N ILE A 242 0.12 -17.70 -6.60
CA ILE A 242 -1.04 -17.89 -7.50
C ILE A 242 -1.08 -16.80 -8.59
N SER A 243 -0.97 -15.53 -8.20
CA SER A 243 -1.12 -14.41 -9.13
C SER A 243 -0.19 -13.25 -8.77
N THR A 244 0.51 -12.75 -9.79
CA THR A 244 1.33 -11.53 -9.70
C THR A 244 0.44 -10.30 -9.71
N PRO A 245 0.76 -9.23 -8.96
CA PRO A 245 0.05 -7.96 -9.04
C PRO A 245 0.10 -7.37 -10.46
N LEU A 246 -1.00 -6.77 -10.91
CA LEU A 246 -1.09 -6.10 -12.22
C LEU A 246 -0.14 -4.89 -12.31
N VAL A 247 0.08 -4.20 -11.21
CA VAL A 247 1.01 -3.07 -11.07
C VAL A 247 1.64 -3.07 -9.70
N ASN A 248 2.86 -2.54 -9.57
CA ASN A 248 3.45 -2.24 -8.26
C ASN A 248 2.86 -0.93 -7.74
N ALA A 249 2.00 -1.03 -6.73
CA ALA A 249 1.37 0.11 -6.07
C ALA A 249 1.97 0.39 -4.68
N SER A 250 3.09 -0.25 -4.33
CA SER A 250 3.74 -0.08 -3.03
C SER A 250 4.27 1.33 -2.85
N PHE A 251 3.97 1.94 -1.70
CA PHE A 251 4.68 3.12 -1.24
C PHE A 251 6.00 2.72 -0.57
N PRO A 252 6.92 3.67 -0.36
CA PRO A 252 8.09 3.45 0.47
C PRO A 252 7.70 2.90 1.85
N PRO A 253 8.54 2.06 2.50
CA PRO A 253 8.31 1.68 3.88
C PRO A 253 8.21 2.89 4.80
N GLU A 254 7.72 2.68 6.01
CA GLU A 254 7.43 3.73 7.00
C GLU A 254 6.33 4.70 6.56
N ARG A 255 5.45 4.23 5.68
CA ARG A 255 4.20 4.89 5.30
C ARG A 255 3.03 3.93 5.46
N TRP A 256 1.88 4.48 5.86
CA TRP A 256 0.64 3.74 5.87
C TRP A 256 0.18 3.47 4.44
N GLN A 257 -0.22 2.24 4.20
CA GLN A 257 -0.72 1.73 2.93
C GLN A 257 -2.04 1.03 3.16
N THR A 258 -2.87 0.93 2.12
CA THR A 258 -4.21 0.34 2.26
C THR A 258 -4.40 -0.84 1.31
N TYR A 259 -5.08 -1.87 1.82
CA TYR A 259 -5.77 -2.84 0.98
C TYR A 259 -7.27 -2.65 1.12
N ASP A 260 -7.93 -2.50 -0.03
CA ASP A 260 -9.38 -2.57 -0.18
C ASP A 260 -9.71 -3.82 -0.97
N ILE A 261 -10.38 -4.77 -0.33
CA ILE A 261 -10.56 -6.14 -0.83
C ILE A 261 -12.05 -6.40 -1.00
N GLU A 262 -12.47 -6.81 -2.21
CA GLU A 262 -13.77 -7.43 -2.41
C GLU A 262 -13.57 -8.93 -2.49
N PHE A 263 -14.18 -9.67 -1.59
CA PHE A 263 -14.05 -11.11 -1.47
C PHE A 263 -15.40 -11.79 -1.61
N ARG A 264 -15.43 -12.84 -2.40
CA ARG A 264 -16.53 -13.80 -2.52
C ARG A 264 -16.02 -15.18 -2.14
N ALA A 265 -16.62 -15.76 -1.10
CA ALA A 265 -16.27 -17.09 -0.59
C ALA A 265 -16.59 -18.18 -1.61
N ALA A 266 -15.94 -19.32 -1.49
CA ALA A 266 -16.26 -20.49 -2.28
C ALA A 266 -17.71 -20.94 -2.04
N ARG A 267 -18.37 -21.42 -3.09
CA ARG A 267 -19.69 -22.09 -2.97
C ARG A 267 -19.47 -23.58 -2.97
N LEU A 268 -20.16 -24.27 -2.08
CA LEU A 268 -20.06 -25.71 -1.91
C LEU A 268 -21.34 -26.40 -2.38
N ASN A 269 -21.20 -27.63 -2.85
CA ASN A 269 -22.28 -28.56 -3.07
C ASN A 269 -22.77 -29.16 -1.73
N GLU A 270 -23.88 -29.84 -1.72
CA GLU A 270 -24.44 -30.52 -0.53
C GLU A 270 -23.46 -31.58 0.05
N ASP A 271 -22.63 -32.19 -0.77
CA ASP A 271 -21.61 -33.14 -0.36
C ASP A 271 -20.32 -32.50 0.17
N GLY A 272 -20.28 -31.18 0.25
CA GLY A 272 -19.12 -30.41 0.71
C GLY A 272 -18.02 -30.21 -0.35
N SER A 273 -18.19 -30.73 -1.56
CA SER A 273 -17.25 -30.44 -2.66
C SER A 273 -17.43 -29.00 -3.17
N GLN A 274 -16.36 -28.42 -3.72
CA GLN A 274 -16.40 -27.07 -4.25
C GLN A 274 -17.27 -27.00 -5.53
N LYS A 275 -18.30 -26.17 -5.50
CA LYS A 275 -19.18 -25.85 -6.64
C LYS A 275 -18.61 -24.68 -7.45
N GLU A 276 -18.22 -23.62 -6.77
CA GLU A 276 -17.62 -22.42 -7.36
C GLU A 276 -16.39 -22.00 -6.53
N PRO A 277 -15.28 -21.58 -7.18
CA PRO A 277 -14.12 -21.10 -6.46
C PRO A 277 -14.42 -19.76 -5.78
N ALA A 278 -13.69 -19.46 -4.71
CA ALA A 278 -13.67 -18.12 -4.17
C ALA A 278 -13.13 -17.13 -5.20
N ARG A 279 -13.51 -15.86 -5.08
CA ARG A 279 -13.05 -14.78 -5.95
C ARG A 279 -12.59 -13.58 -5.16
N LEU A 280 -11.60 -12.89 -5.68
CA LEU A 280 -10.95 -11.80 -4.99
C LEU A 280 -10.59 -10.68 -5.96
N THR A 281 -10.93 -9.45 -5.57
CA THR A 281 -10.40 -8.22 -6.17
C THR A 281 -9.68 -7.44 -5.08
N VAL A 282 -8.45 -6.98 -5.35
CA VAL A 282 -7.66 -6.18 -4.40
C VAL A 282 -7.29 -4.85 -5.03
N ARG A 283 -7.48 -3.79 -4.27
CA ARG A 283 -6.87 -2.48 -4.51
C ARG A 283 -5.79 -2.25 -3.47
N HIS A 284 -4.62 -1.86 -3.93
CA HIS A 284 -3.50 -1.43 -3.11
C HIS A 284 -3.28 0.06 -3.36
N ASN A 285 -3.37 0.88 -2.32
CA ASN A 285 -3.26 2.33 -2.41
C ASN A 285 -4.16 2.93 -3.53
N GLY A 286 -5.39 2.41 -3.65
CA GLY A 286 -6.38 2.81 -4.65
C GLY A 286 -6.23 2.19 -6.04
N SER A 287 -5.08 1.59 -6.37
CA SER A 287 -4.84 0.93 -7.66
C SER A 287 -5.31 -0.52 -7.64
N VAL A 288 -6.05 -0.97 -8.67
CA VAL A 288 -6.40 -2.39 -8.82
C VAL A 288 -5.14 -3.19 -9.12
N ILE A 289 -4.82 -4.14 -8.23
CA ILE A 289 -3.65 -5.02 -8.33
C ILE A 289 -4.04 -6.48 -8.59
N GLN A 290 -5.22 -6.89 -8.17
CA GLN A 290 -5.83 -8.19 -8.48
C GLN A 290 -7.27 -7.92 -8.91
N GLU A 291 -7.71 -8.49 -10.03
CA GLU A 291 -9.05 -8.23 -10.57
C GLU A 291 -9.82 -9.51 -10.75
N ASN A 292 -10.85 -9.73 -9.91
CA ASN A 292 -11.76 -10.86 -9.95
C ASN A 292 -11.07 -12.22 -10.13
N VAL A 293 -9.96 -12.44 -9.44
CA VAL A 293 -9.15 -13.66 -9.53
C VAL A 293 -9.89 -14.81 -8.91
N ALA A 294 -10.03 -15.93 -9.65
CA ALA A 294 -10.61 -17.15 -9.14
C ALA A 294 -9.56 -17.98 -8.36
N LEU A 295 -9.92 -18.39 -7.15
CA LEU A 295 -9.06 -19.09 -6.20
C LEU A 295 -9.53 -20.55 -6.08
N ALA A 296 -9.03 -21.43 -6.94
CA ALA A 296 -9.41 -22.83 -6.95
C ALA A 296 -8.89 -23.64 -5.75
N GLY A 297 -7.87 -23.12 -5.06
CA GLY A 297 -7.24 -23.73 -3.88
C GLY A 297 -6.63 -22.68 -2.97
N PRO A 298 -6.08 -23.10 -1.80
CA PRO A 298 -5.39 -22.19 -0.89
C PRO A 298 -4.07 -21.68 -1.49
N THR A 299 -3.63 -20.52 -1.03
CA THR A 299 -2.24 -20.12 -1.16
C THR A 299 -1.35 -21.03 -0.27
N PRO A 300 -0.03 -21.11 -0.52
CA PRO A 300 0.90 -21.73 0.43
C PRO A 300 0.72 -21.19 1.85
N GLY A 301 0.69 -22.07 2.83
CA GLY A 301 0.42 -21.70 4.23
C GLY A 301 -1.06 -21.52 4.60
N GLY A 302 -1.96 -21.48 3.65
CA GLY A 302 -3.40 -21.40 3.89
C GLY A 302 -4.03 -22.72 4.27
N THR A 303 -5.20 -22.68 4.92
CA THR A 303 -5.97 -23.87 5.31
C THR A 303 -6.34 -24.72 4.10
N ALA A 304 -6.06 -26.02 4.15
CA ALA A 304 -6.36 -26.97 3.10
C ALA A 304 -7.89 -27.27 3.00
N GLY A 305 -8.30 -27.87 1.89
CA GLY A 305 -9.68 -28.31 1.68
C GLY A 305 -10.43 -27.49 0.61
N PRO A 306 -11.75 -27.69 0.44
CA PRO A 306 -12.53 -27.08 -0.64
C PRO A 306 -12.87 -25.59 -0.46
N GLY A 307 -12.52 -24.98 0.66
CA GLY A 307 -12.96 -23.67 1.10
C GLY A 307 -14.15 -23.79 2.05
N ALA A 308 -14.65 -22.63 2.50
CA ALA A 308 -15.79 -22.52 3.40
C ALA A 308 -16.63 -21.29 3.01
N PRO A 309 -17.93 -21.24 3.38
CA PRO A 309 -18.72 -20.02 3.19
C PRO A 309 -18.24 -18.87 4.08
N GLU A 310 -17.65 -19.18 5.24
CA GLU A 310 -17.05 -18.23 6.16
C GLU A 310 -15.90 -18.89 6.93
N ASP A 311 -14.87 -18.13 7.27
CA ASP A 311 -13.74 -18.50 8.14
C ASP A 311 -13.07 -17.22 8.66
N ILE A 312 -12.07 -17.35 9.52
CA ILE A 312 -11.39 -16.22 10.19
C ILE A 312 -10.50 -15.40 9.24
N LEU A 313 -10.29 -14.13 9.57
CA LEU A 313 -9.20 -13.33 9.02
C LEU A 313 -7.92 -13.63 9.82
N HIS A 314 -6.79 -13.82 9.12
CA HIS A 314 -5.51 -14.11 9.74
C HIS A 314 -4.45 -13.10 9.25
N LEU A 315 -3.74 -12.50 10.18
CA LEU A 315 -2.57 -11.64 9.95
C LEU A 315 -1.32 -12.43 10.36
N GLN A 316 -0.36 -12.53 9.43
CA GLN A 316 0.81 -13.39 9.60
C GLN A 316 1.88 -12.73 10.48
N ASP A 317 2.49 -13.51 11.38
CA ASP A 317 3.79 -13.22 11.99
C ASP A 317 4.90 -13.91 11.16
N HIS A 318 5.60 -13.14 10.35
CA HIS A 318 6.77 -13.62 9.58
C HIS A 318 8.11 -13.14 10.20
N GLY A 319 8.09 -12.75 11.48
CA GLY A 319 9.27 -12.28 12.20
C GLY A 319 9.63 -10.80 11.99
N ASN A 320 8.79 -10.04 11.32
CA ASN A 320 8.98 -8.60 11.10
C ASN A 320 7.91 -7.77 11.82
N GLN A 321 8.28 -6.58 12.29
CA GLN A 321 7.40 -5.69 13.09
C GLN A 321 6.43 -4.89 12.21
N VAL A 322 5.67 -5.56 11.38
CA VAL A 322 4.60 -4.94 10.60
C VAL A 322 3.49 -4.46 11.53
N ARG A 323 2.89 -3.31 11.21
CA ARG A 323 1.76 -2.77 11.95
C ARG A 323 0.51 -2.72 11.11
N PHE A 324 -0.63 -2.76 11.79
CA PHE A 324 -1.96 -2.71 11.21
C PHE A 324 -2.82 -1.70 11.96
N ARG A 325 -3.75 -1.03 11.27
CA ARG A 325 -4.78 -0.18 11.86
C ARG A 325 -6.02 -0.15 10.98
N ASN A 326 -7.11 0.40 11.48
CA ASN A 326 -8.32 0.68 10.71
C ASN A 326 -8.80 -0.53 9.91
N ILE A 327 -9.06 -1.66 10.58
CA ILE A 327 -9.54 -2.89 9.93
C ILE A 327 -11.03 -3.03 10.16
N TRP A 328 -11.79 -3.06 9.07
CA TRP A 328 -13.23 -3.26 9.10
C TRP A 328 -13.73 -3.93 7.82
N TYR A 329 -14.87 -4.56 7.90
CA TYR A 329 -15.50 -5.13 6.70
C TYR A 329 -17.00 -4.83 6.67
N VAL A 330 -17.56 -4.81 5.46
CA VAL A 330 -19.00 -4.77 5.22
C VAL A 330 -19.40 -6.11 4.61
N PRO A 331 -20.30 -6.88 5.25
CA PRO A 331 -20.84 -8.09 4.65
C PRO A 331 -21.53 -7.76 3.32
N LEU A 332 -21.33 -8.61 2.31
CA LEU A 332 -22.07 -8.52 1.06
C LEU A 332 -23.27 -9.47 1.14
N ASN A 333 -24.45 -8.91 1.10
CA ASN A 333 -25.69 -9.68 0.98
C ASN A 333 -25.85 -10.05 -0.50
N ASP A 334 -26.07 -11.32 -0.79
CA ASP A 334 -26.41 -11.80 -2.15
C ASP A 334 -27.77 -11.26 -2.62
#